data_560664625d234018de3d67c1337b89fe
#
_entry.id   560664625d234018de3d67c1337b89fe
#
_cell.length_a   1.000
_cell.length_b   1.000
_cell.length_c   1.000
_cell.angle_alpha   90.00
_cell.angle_beta   90.00
_cell.angle_gamma   90.00
#
_symmetry.space_group_name_H-M   'P 1'
#
loop_
_entity.id
_entity.type
_entity.pdbx_description
1 polymer ?
#
loop_
_entity_poly.entity_id
_entity_poly.type
_entity_poly.pdbx_seq_one_letter_code
_entity_poly.pdbx_strand_id
1 'polypeptide(L)'
;GLAVCGLLYSASMGIDYVRLDRDRAHFTAGMAAVPEGSRLLPLLFRRQETSENTRSLQHAWGFYVTEKHTSAPLLFAHSKSFPLTYSAPPPVRFNHLVLESFAPNMSSANWMCDQLRNGGIVVDDCQAEYKTRWAEFWREATPLYDHVLTWDASPEALALVPSDYRPTFREDKLIIWERTSAPAELSEGFAPRASRAASSEVLARAHR
;
A
#
# COMPACT_ATOMS: atom_id res chain seq x y z
N GLY A 1 17.36 9.82 40.02
CA GLY A 1 17.52 10.35 38.64
C GLY A 1 17.26 9.29 37.58
N LEU A 2 18.17 8.32 37.34
CA LEU A 2 18.12 7.36 36.23
C LEU A 2 16.87 6.44 36.24
N ALA A 3 16.45 5.96 37.41
CA ALA A 3 15.25 5.12 37.54
C ALA A 3 13.97 5.85 37.12
N VAL A 4 13.83 7.12 37.45
CA VAL A 4 12.68 7.95 37.05
C VAL A 4 12.68 8.18 35.54
N CYS A 5 13.84 8.48 34.95
CA CYS A 5 13.96 8.62 33.50
C CYS A 5 13.61 7.31 32.77
N GLY A 6 14.06 6.17 33.29
CA GLY A 6 13.71 4.85 32.75
C GLY A 6 12.22 4.55 32.80
N LEU A 7 11.55 4.86 33.92
CA LEU A 7 10.11 4.70 34.05
C LEU A 7 9.31 5.60 33.09
N LEU A 8 9.70 6.88 32.98
CA LEU A 8 9.06 7.82 32.07
C LEU A 8 9.22 7.39 30.62
N TYR A 9 10.42 6.95 30.24
CA TYR A 9 10.66 6.42 28.91
C TYR A 9 9.81 5.17 28.61
N SER A 10 9.79 4.19 29.55
CA SER A 10 8.98 2.99 29.40
C SER A 10 7.48 3.29 29.31
N ALA A 11 6.99 4.24 30.10
CA ALA A 11 5.59 4.68 30.03
C ALA A 11 5.28 5.34 28.68
N SER A 12 6.15 6.21 28.19
CA SER A 12 6.00 6.84 26.85
C SER A 12 5.95 5.79 25.76
N MET A 13 6.88 4.83 25.76
CA MET A 13 6.89 3.72 24.79
C MET A 13 5.61 2.88 24.88
N GLY A 14 5.13 2.59 26.09
CA GLY A 14 3.87 1.85 26.28
C GLY A 14 2.67 2.56 25.68
N ILE A 15 2.58 3.88 25.84
CA ILE A 15 1.52 4.69 25.22
C ILE A 15 1.60 4.63 23.70
N ASP A 16 2.81 4.75 23.14
CA ASP A 16 3.00 4.68 21.68
C ASP A 16 2.62 3.30 21.14
N TYR A 17 2.98 2.20 21.82
CA TYR A 17 2.55 0.85 21.41
C TYR A 17 1.03 0.69 21.38
N VAL A 18 0.31 1.20 22.38
CA VAL A 18 -1.17 1.14 22.42
C VAL A 18 -1.76 1.93 21.24
N ARG A 19 -1.19 3.09 20.91
CA ARG A 19 -1.63 3.89 19.78
C ARG A 19 -1.38 3.17 18.46
N LEU A 20 -0.18 2.63 18.28
CA LEU A 20 0.21 1.86 17.09
C LEU A 20 -0.69 0.63 16.87
N ASP A 21 -1.03 -0.08 17.96
CA ASP A 21 -1.93 -1.24 17.88
C ASP A 21 -3.35 -0.82 17.47
N ARG A 22 -3.81 0.33 17.93
CA ARG A 22 -5.10 0.89 17.50
C ARG A 22 -5.08 1.26 16.01
N ASP A 23 -4.03 1.95 15.55
CA ASP A 23 -3.89 2.31 14.13
C ASP A 23 -3.85 1.06 13.25
N ARG A 24 -3.13 0.03 13.69
CA ARG A 24 -3.10 -1.27 13.02
C ARG A 24 -4.49 -1.91 12.97
N ALA A 25 -5.23 -1.90 14.07
CA ALA A 25 -6.58 -2.47 14.13
C ALA A 25 -7.53 -1.75 13.15
N HIS A 26 -7.50 -0.41 13.10
CA HIS A 26 -8.28 0.36 12.14
C HIS A 26 -7.84 0.07 10.69
N PHE A 27 -6.53 -0.02 10.44
CA PHE A 27 -6.02 -0.31 9.10
C PHE A 27 -6.43 -1.70 8.60
N THR A 28 -6.52 -2.68 9.48
CA THR A 28 -6.89 -4.07 9.14
C THR A 28 -8.40 -4.34 9.22
N ALA A 29 -9.21 -3.38 9.67
CA ALA A 29 -10.67 -3.55 9.82
C ALA A 29 -11.38 -3.95 8.51
N GLY A 30 -10.87 -3.46 7.36
CA GLY A 30 -11.41 -3.79 6.04
C GLY A 30 -10.98 -5.14 5.46
N MET A 31 -10.20 -5.93 6.19
CA MET A 31 -9.60 -7.18 5.66
C MET A 31 -10.65 -8.21 5.20
N ALA A 32 -11.81 -8.26 5.84
CA ALA A 32 -12.90 -9.14 5.45
C ALA A 32 -13.50 -8.80 4.07
N ALA A 33 -13.38 -7.53 3.64
CA ALA A 33 -13.87 -7.07 2.34
C ALA A 33 -12.91 -7.36 1.17
N VAL A 34 -11.71 -7.89 1.46
CA VAL A 34 -10.72 -8.28 0.45
C VAL A 34 -10.73 -9.79 0.30
N PRO A 35 -11.13 -10.35 -0.84
CA PRO A 35 -11.08 -11.79 -1.11
C PRO A 35 -9.64 -12.31 -1.11
N GLU A 36 -9.50 -13.61 -0.80
CA GLU A 36 -8.21 -14.29 -0.86
C GLU A 36 -7.66 -14.31 -2.29
N GLY A 37 -6.36 -14.10 -2.43
CA GLY A 37 -5.67 -14.11 -3.72
C GLY A 37 -5.89 -12.88 -4.59
N SER A 38 -6.62 -11.86 -4.11
CA SER A 38 -6.87 -10.63 -4.86
C SER A 38 -5.58 -9.85 -5.19
N ARG A 39 -5.64 -9.05 -6.24
CA ARG A 39 -4.59 -8.09 -6.60
C ARG A 39 -4.92 -6.75 -5.94
N LEU A 40 -4.18 -6.40 -4.90
CA LEU A 40 -4.42 -5.24 -4.05
C LEU A 40 -3.44 -4.11 -4.35
N LEU A 41 -3.96 -2.90 -4.61
CA LEU A 41 -3.19 -1.67 -4.73
C LEU A 41 -3.36 -0.82 -3.47
N PRO A 42 -2.38 -0.76 -2.56
CA PRO A 42 -2.45 0.11 -1.40
C PRO A 42 -1.97 1.54 -1.75
N LEU A 43 -2.83 2.52 -1.49
CA LEU A 43 -2.57 3.95 -1.63
C LEU A 43 -2.65 4.61 -0.24
N LEU A 44 -1.49 4.83 0.35
CA LEU A 44 -1.35 5.43 1.68
C LEU A 44 -1.04 6.92 1.54
N PHE A 45 -2.04 7.79 1.75
CA PHE A 45 -1.88 9.24 1.63
C PHE A 45 -1.17 9.83 2.85
N ARG A 46 -1.29 9.17 4.00
CA ARG A 46 -0.52 9.47 5.20
C ARG A 46 0.09 8.19 5.78
N ARG A 47 1.35 8.26 6.17
CA ARG A 47 2.09 7.12 6.73
C ARG A 47 2.35 7.26 8.23
N GLN A 48 2.21 8.48 8.75
CA GLN A 48 2.41 8.82 10.16
C GLN A 48 1.06 9.17 10.75
N GLU A 49 0.62 8.42 11.77
CA GLU A 49 -0.66 8.66 12.42
C GLU A 49 -0.49 9.26 13.80
N THR A 50 0.30 8.66 14.64
CA THR A 50 0.33 8.96 16.07
C THR A 50 1.68 9.39 16.61
N SER A 51 2.75 9.22 15.84
CA SER A 51 4.10 9.60 16.24
C SER A 51 4.88 10.14 15.05
N GLU A 52 5.51 11.30 15.22
CA GLU A 52 6.43 11.88 14.23
C GLU A 52 7.66 11.00 14.01
N ASN A 53 7.96 10.12 14.97
CA ASN A 53 9.15 9.27 14.95
C ASN A 53 8.91 7.88 14.36
N THR A 54 7.65 7.46 14.18
CA THR A 54 7.32 6.13 13.68
C THR A 54 6.40 6.21 12.47
N ARG A 55 6.76 5.52 11.41
CA ARG A 55 5.92 5.33 10.22
C ARG A 55 5.14 4.03 10.37
N SER A 56 4.24 4.00 11.34
CA SER A 56 3.53 2.79 11.78
C SER A 56 2.80 2.04 10.68
N LEU A 57 2.31 2.76 9.67
CA LEU A 57 1.53 2.18 8.59
C LEU A 57 2.34 1.98 7.30
N GLN A 58 3.63 2.28 7.29
CA GLN A 58 4.45 2.22 6.06
C GLN A 58 4.38 0.86 5.36
N HIS A 59 4.27 -0.23 6.12
CA HIS A 59 4.19 -1.60 5.62
C HIS A 59 2.95 -2.36 6.12
N ALA A 60 1.96 -1.66 6.67
CA ALA A 60 0.75 -2.30 7.23
C ALA A 60 -0.07 -3.06 6.17
N TRP A 61 0.02 -2.68 4.89
CA TRP A 61 -0.57 -3.44 3.79
C TRP A 61 -0.06 -4.90 3.73
N GLY A 62 1.12 -5.19 4.30
CA GLY A 62 1.65 -6.54 4.43
C GLY A 62 0.73 -7.50 5.19
N PHE A 63 -0.11 -7.01 6.11
CA PHE A 63 -1.12 -7.83 6.77
C PHE A 63 -2.12 -8.42 5.77
N TYR A 64 -2.54 -7.64 4.78
CA TYR A 64 -3.42 -8.14 3.72
C TYR A 64 -2.72 -9.19 2.84
N VAL A 65 -1.41 -9.03 2.60
CA VAL A 65 -0.63 -10.03 1.85
C VAL A 65 -0.53 -11.33 2.62
N THR A 66 -0.23 -11.27 3.93
CA THR A 66 -0.03 -12.49 4.74
C THR A 66 -1.33 -13.21 5.07
N GLU A 67 -2.39 -12.46 5.41
CA GLU A 67 -3.66 -13.04 5.86
C GLU A 67 -4.61 -13.41 4.72
N LYS A 68 -4.51 -12.70 3.58
CA LYS A 68 -5.40 -12.88 2.43
C LYS A 68 -4.66 -13.39 1.19
N HIS A 69 -3.38 -13.65 1.30
CA HIS A 69 -2.55 -14.07 0.16
C HIS A 69 -2.67 -13.14 -1.06
N THR A 70 -2.95 -11.84 -0.80
CA THR A 70 -3.07 -10.86 -1.87
C THR A 70 -1.73 -10.63 -2.55
N SER A 71 -1.75 -10.34 -3.83
CA SER A 71 -0.58 -9.78 -4.51
C SER A 71 -0.61 -8.26 -4.42
N ALA A 72 0.49 -7.65 -3.98
CA ALA A 72 0.63 -6.20 -3.88
C ALA A 72 1.95 -5.75 -4.49
N PRO A 73 2.00 -4.56 -5.13
CA PRO A 73 3.20 -4.08 -5.82
C PRO A 73 4.31 -3.62 -4.87
N LEU A 74 4.00 -3.50 -3.59
CA LEU A 74 4.90 -2.95 -2.58
C LEU A 74 5.84 -3.99 -1.94
N LEU A 75 5.86 -5.23 -2.46
CA LEU A 75 6.81 -6.25 -2.03
C LEU A 75 8.21 -5.87 -2.48
N PHE A 76 9.21 -6.04 -1.61
CA PHE A 76 10.63 -5.79 -1.93
C PHE A 76 11.23 -6.77 -2.96
N ALA A 77 10.38 -7.55 -3.62
CA ALA A 77 10.78 -8.58 -4.58
C ALA A 77 11.50 -8.05 -5.84
N HIS A 78 11.51 -6.73 -6.07
CA HIS A 78 12.32 -6.07 -7.11
C HIS A 78 13.77 -5.81 -6.66
N SER A 79 14.07 -5.92 -5.39
CA SER A 79 15.43 -5.80 -4.87
C SER A 79 16.15 -7.14 -5.00
N LYS A 80 17.30 -7.15 -5.69
CA LYS A 80 18.15 -8.34 -5.80
C LYS A 80 18.66 -8.88 -4.45
N SER A 81 18.52 -8.10 -3.40
CA SER A 81 18.93 -8.46 -2.03
C SER A 81 17.89 -9.32 -1.30
N PHE A 82 16.69 -9.46 -1.85
CA PHE A 82 15.62 -10.26 -1.24
C PHE A 82 15.47 -11.61 -1.96
N PRO A 83 15.18 -12.69 -1.21
CA PRO A 83 15.01 -14.02 -1.79
C PRO A 83 13.71 -14.21 -2.58
N LEU A 84 12.81 -13.21 -2.54
CA LEU A 84 11.55 -13.21 -3.25
C LEU A 84 11.70 -12.49 -4.59
N THR A 85 11.10 -13.06 -5.63
CA THR A 85 11.02 -12.44 -6.95
C THR A 85 9.58 -12.46 -7.44
N TYR A 86 9.19 -11.45 -8.20
CA TYR A 86 7.93 -11.50 -8.92
C TYR A 86 8.04 -12.47 -10.09
N SER A 87 7.02 -13.28 -10.33
CA SER A 87 6.89 -14.07 -11.56
C SER A 87 6.68 -13.15 -12.78
N ALA A 88 5.93 -12.06 -12.57
CA ALA A 88 5.78 -10.97 -13.51
C ALA A 88 5.92 -9.65 -12.72
N PRO A 89 7.06 -8.92 -12.83
CA PRO A 89 7.25 -7.71 -12.07
C PRO A 89 6.23 -6.64 -12.51
N PRO A 90 5.68 -5.86 -11.57
CA PRO A 90 4.80 -4.76 -11.92
C PRO A 90 5.58 -3.72 -12.74
N PRO A 91 4.89 -2.91 -13.56
CA PRO A 91 5.52 -1.78 -14.23
C PRO A 91 6.27 -0.89 -13.24
N VAL A 92 7.36 -0.25 -13.69
CA VAL A 92 8.24 0.57 -12.82
C VAL A 92 7.47 1.62 -12.02
N ARG A 93 6.41 2.20 -12.60
CA ARG A 93 5.52 3.16 -11.92
C ARG A 93 4.85 2.60 -10.66
N PHE A 94 4.66 1.29 -10.59
CA PHE A 94 4.03 0.59 -9.46
C PHE A 94 5.04 -0.10 -8.55
N ASN A 95 6.32 0.21 -8.65
CA ASN A 95 7.27 -0.25 -7.64
C ASN A 95 7.03 0.48 -6.29
N HIS A 96 7.48 -0.13 -5.18
CA HIS A 96 7.19 0.39 -3.85
C HIS A 96 7.70 1.82 -3.64
N LEU A 97 8.88 2.18 -4.15
CA LEU A 97 9.47 3.52 -3.93
C LEU A 97 8.63 4.60 -4.61
N VAL A 98 8.13 4.31 -5.82
CA VAL A 98 7.28 5.24 -6.57
C VAL A 98 5.92 5.40 -5.90
N LEU A 99 5.26 4.28 -5.53
CA LEU A 99 3.94 4.31 -4.91
C LEU A 99 3.96 4.92 -3.51
N GLU A 100 5.00 4.65 -2.74
CA GLU A 100 5.19 5.26 -1.42
C GLU A 100 5.30 6.78 -1.46
N SER A 101 5.77 7.34 -2.57
CA SER A 101 5.83 8.79 -2.77
C SER A 101 4.59 9.31 -3.46
N PHE A 102 4.00 8.53 -4.38
CA PHE A 102 2.92 8.97 -5.25
C PHE A 102 1.69 9.41 -4.46
N ALA A 103 1.11 8.53 -3.64
CA ALA A 103 -0.12 8.83 -2.93
C ALA A 103 0.00 10.06 -2.01
N PRO A 104 1.05 10.20 -1.15
CA PRO A 104 1.24 11.41 -0.36
C PRO A 104 1.41 12.67 -1.20
N ASN A 105 2.15 12.61 -2.30
CA ASN A 105 2.37 13.77 -3.17
C ASN A 105 1.12 14.14 -3.97
N MET A 106 0.22 13.20 -4.16
CA MET A 106 -1.05 13.36 -4.87
C MET A 106 -2.25 13.52 -3.92
N SER A 107 -2.03 14.00 -2.69
CA SER A 107 -3.10 14.18 -1.70
C SER A 107 -4.04 15.35 -2.02
N SER A 108 -3.55 16.39 -2.71
CA SER A 108 -4.36 17.48 -3.27
C SER A 108 -3.63 18.16 -4.42
N ALA A 109 -4.35 18.90 -5.26
CA ALA A 109 -3.76 19.64 -6.38
C ALA A 109 -2.74 20.68 -5.93
N ASN A 110 -3.05 21.43 -4.87
CA ASN A 110 -2.14 22.44 -4.33
C ASN A 110 -0.85 21.82 -3.79
N TRP A 111 -0.97 20.75 -3.00
CA TRP A 111 0.19 20.04 -2.47
C TRP A 111 1.06 19.46 -3.59
N MET A 112 0.45 18.83 -4.58
CA MET A 112 1.17 18.33 -5.76
C MET A 112 1.95 19.46 -6.45
N CYS A 113 1.34 20.61 -6.70
CA CYS A 113 2.00 21.74 -7.33
C CYS A 113 3.15 22.29 -6.49
N ASP A 114 3.01 22.34 -5.17
CA ASP A 114 4.09 22.75 -4.29
C ASP A 114 5.28 21.79 -4.36
N GLN A 115 5.02 20.48 -4.40
CA GLN A 115 6.08 19.48 -4.59
C GLN A 115 6.78 19.63 -5.96
N LEU A 116 6.01 19.85 -7.02
CA LEU A 116 6.57 20.07 -8.37
C LEU A 116 7.41 21.35 -8.43
N ARG A 117 6.93 22.43 -7.84
CA ARG A 117 7.64 23.72 -7.78
C ARG A 117 8.94 23.59 -6.98
N ASN A 118 8.93 22.87 -5.87
CA ASN A 118 10.14 22.57 -5.08
C ASN A 118 11.15 21.74 -5.88
N GLY A 119 10.68 20.93 -6.83
CA GLY A 119 11.49 20.19 -7.79
C GLY A 119 11.88 21.01 -9.04
N GLY A 120 11.56 22.32 -9.09
CA GLY A 120 11.88 23.18 -10.22
C GLY A 120 10.91 23.09 -11.40
N ILE A 121 9.76 22.43 -11.23
CA ILE A 121 8.74 22.29 -12.29
C ILE A 121 7.62 23.31 -12.05
N VAL A 122 7.40 24.18 -13.01
CA VAL A 122 6.30 25.15 -12.98
C VAL A 122 5.09 24.57 -13.69
N VAL A 123 3.93 24.66 -13.04
CA VAL A 123 2.63 24.20 -13.56
C VAL A 123 1.69 25.41 -13.57
N ASP A 124 1.08 25.69 -14.71
CA ASP A 124 0.19 26.83 -14.86
C ASP A 124 -1.20 26.58 -14.26
N ASP A 125 -1.74 25.37 -14.45
CA ASP A 125 -3.03 24.94 -13.89
C ASP A 125 -2.85 23.67 -13.06
N CYS A 126 -2.78 23.85 -11.74
CA CYS A 126 -2.59 22.76 -10.78
C CYS A 126 -3.75 21.77 -10.79
N GLN A 127 -4.98 22.23 -11.02
CA GLN A 127 -6.15 21.34 -11.03
C GLN A 127 -6.19 20.47 -12.28
N ALA A 128 -5.88 21.06 -13.44
CA ALA A 128 -5.80 20.30 -14.67
C ALA A 128 -4.69 19.25 -14.63
N GLU A 129 -3.50 19.65 -14.17
CA GLU A 129 -2.35 18.75 -14.03
C GLU A 129 -2.64 17.60 -13.04
N TYR A 130 -3.26 17.91 -11.90
CA TYR A 130 -3.64 16.94 -10.89
C TYR A 130 -4.59 15.87 -11.45
N LYS A 131 -5.65 16.31 -12.16
CA LYS A 131 -6.59 15.39 -12.82
C LYS A 131 -5.92 14.54 -13.89
N THR A 132 -5.03 15.14 -14.68
CA THR A 132 -4.28 14.44 -15.74
C THR A 132 -3.41 13.34 -15.15
N ARG A 133 -2.64 13.63 -14.09
CA ARG A 133 -1.79 12.64 -13.42
C ARG A 133 -2.57 11.49 -12.81
N TRP A 134 -3.71 11.79 -12.19
CA TRP A 134 -4.60 10.74 -11.67
C TRP A 134 -5.21 9.90 -12.80
N ALA A 135 -5.66 10.52 -13.89
CA ALA A 135 -6.20 9.79 -15.02
C ALA A 135 -5.16 8.85 -15.66
N GLU A 136 -3.92 9.31 -15.81
CA GLU A 136 -2.81 8.47 -16.27
C GLU A 136 -2.52 7.31 -15.33
N PHE A 137 -2.47 7.59 -14.03
CA PHE A 137 -2.26 6.57 -13.00
C PHE A 137 -3.35 5.48 -13.08
N TRP A 138 -4.61 5.88 -13.08
CA TRP A 138 -5.72 4.93 -13.12
C TRP A 138 -5.81 4.14 -14.42
N ARG A 139 -5.50 4.76 -15.55
CA ARG A 139 -5.44 4.05 -16.84
C ARG A 139 -4.48 2.85 -16.80
N GLU A 140 -3.37 2.97 -16.06
CA GLU A 140 -2.40 1.90 -15.92
C GLU A 140 -2.73 0.96 -14.75
N ALA A 141 -3.30 1.49 -13.66
CA ALA A 141 -3.59 0.71 -12.46
C ALA A 141 -4.83 -0.19 -12.61
N THR A 142 -5.90 0.33 -13.22
CA THR A 142 -7.19 -0.38 -13.32
C THR A 142 -7.07 -1.78 -13.93
N PRO A 143 -6.33 -2.04 -15.01
CA PRO A 143 -6.21 -3.40 -15.55
C PRO A 143 -5.39 -4.33 -14.65
N LEU A 144 -4.58 -3.80 -13.74
CA LEU A 144 -3.65 -4.58 -12.92
C LEU A 144 -4.21 -5.00 -11.57
N TYR A 145 -5.14 -4.23 -11.00
CA TYR A 145 -5.60 -4.41 -9.62
C TYR A 145 -7.12 -4.56 -9.54
N ASP A 146 -7.55 -5.58 -8.78
CA ASP A 146 -8.98 -5.87 -8.54
C ASP A 146 -9.51 -5.04 -7.37
N HIS A 147 -8.63 -4.77 -6.40
CA HIS A 147 -8.94 -4.05 -5.19
C HIS A 147 -7.96 -2.90 -4.98
N VAL A 148 -8.47 -1.81 -4.43
CA VAL A 148 -7.68 -0.66 -4.01
C VAL A 148 -7.96 -0.40 -2.53
N LEU A 149 -6.91 -0.23 -1.75
CA LEU A 149 -6.98 0.23 -0.38
C LEU A 149 -6.54 1.70 -0.37
N THR A 150 -7.39 2.58 0.11
CA THR A 150 -7.02 3.98 0.35
C THR A 150 -7.02 4.24 1.84
N TRP A 151 -5.95 4.88 2.33
CA TRP A 151 -5.80 5.29 3.72
C TRP A 151 -5.57 6.78 3.82
N ASP A 152 -6.44 7.47 4.57
CA ASP A 152 -6.40 8.92 4.82
C ASP A 152 -6.37 9.76 3.52
N ALA A 153 -7.15 9.33 2.54
CA ALA A 153 -7.28 10.03 1.27
C ALA A 153 -8.17 11.28 1.43
N SER A 154 -7.78 12.37 0.80
CA SER A 154 -8.59 13.58 0.76
C SER A 154 -9.86 13.36 -0.06
N PRO A 155 -10.94 14.13 0.17
CA PRO A 155 -12.12 14.10 -0.68
C PRO A 155 -11.81 14.39 -2.16
N GLU A 156 -10.80 15.23 -2.42
CA GLU A 156 -10.34 15.58 -3.76
C GLU A 156 -9.73 14.36 -4.48
N ALA A 157 -8.89 13.60 -3.79
CA ALA A 157 -8.30 12.37 -4.33
C ALA A 157 -9.35 11.27 -4.51
N LEU A 158 -10.28 11.13 -3.54
CA LEU A 158 -11.37 10.14 -3.61
C LEU A 158 -12.31 10.38 -4.79
N ALA A 159 -12.55 11.66 -5.15
CA ALA A 159 -13.39 12.03 -6.29
C ALA A 159 -12.80 11.62 -7.64
N LEU A 160 -11.52 11.25 -7.68
CA LEU A 160 -10.81 10.83 -8.90
C LEU A 160 -10.62 9.31 -8.98
N VAL A 161 -11.14 8.53 -8.02
CA VAL A 161 -11.22 7.08 -8.14
C VAL A 161 -12.19 6.75 -9.28
N PRO A 162 -11.82 5.91 -10.25
CA PRO A 162 -12.67 5.59 -11.39
C PRO A 162 -14.01 4.97 -10.98
N SER A 163 -15.05 5.23 -11.77
CA SER A 163 -16.40 4.65 -11.56
C SER A 163 -16.43 3.11 -11.67
N ASP A 164 -15.40 2.51 -12.23
CA ASP A 164 -15.21 1.06 -12.28
C ASP A 164 -14.96 0.45 -10.89
N TYR A 165 -14.61 1.27 -9.91
CA TYR A 165 -14.42 0.85 -8.53
C TYR A 165 -15.58 1.30 -7.67
N ARG A 166 -16.11 0.40 -6.86
CA ARG A 166 -17.11 0.70 -5.82
C ARG A 166 -16.52 0.47 -4.44
N PRO A 167 -16.87 1.28 -3.43
CA PRO A 167 -16.44 1.00 -2.06
C PRO A 167 -17.20 -0.21 -1.52
N THR A 168 -16.46 -1.22 -1.04
CA THR A 168 -16.99 -2.42 -0.38
C THR A 168 -16.85 -2.35 1.14
N PHE A 169 -15.94 -1.49 1.62
CA PHE A 169 -15.75 -1.22 3.04
C PHE A 169 -15.34 0.24 3.23
N ARG A 170 -15.89 0.87 4.28
CA ARG A 170 -15.50 2.23 4.68
C ARG A 170 -15.60 2.36 6.20
N GLU A 171 -14.51 2.70 6.84
CA GLU A 171 -14.43 3.00 8.27
C GLU A 171 -13.31 4.01 8.51
N ASP A 172 -13.65 5.13 9.13
CA ASP A 172 -12.74 6.23 9.42
C ASP A 172 -11.90 6.64 8.18
N LYS A 173 -10.62 6.39 8.20
CA LYS A 173 -9.63 6.70 7.15
C LYS A 173 -9.47 5.61 6.10
N LEU A 174 -9.98 4.41 6.39
CA LEU A 174 -9.84 3.24 5.53
C LEU A 174 -11.03 3.12 4.58
N ILE A 175 -10.74 3.00 3.30
CA ILE A 175 -11.73 2.58 2.29
C ILE A 175 -11.12 1.47 1.46
N ILE A 176 -11.88 0.36 1.33
CA ILE A 176 -11.58 -0.70 0.38
C ILE A 176 -12.51 -0.55 -0.82
N TRP A 177 -11.93 -0.55 -2.00
CA TRP A 177 -12.61 -0.45 -3.27
C TRP A 177 -12.45 -1.76 -4.02
N GLU A 178 -13.52 -2.20 -4.66
CA GLU A 178 -13.55 -3.37 -5.54
C GLU A 178 -13.87 -2.94 -6.95
N ARG A 179 -13.16 -3.45 -7.93
CA ARG A 179 -13.46 -3.21 -9.34
C ARG A 179 -14.69 -4.01 -9.77
N THR A 180 -15.67 -3.31 -10.36
CA THR A 180 -16.96 -3.89 -10.77
C THR A 180 -16.91 -4.60 -12.13
N SER A 181 -15.96 -4.20 -13.00
CA SER A 181 -15.74 -4.86 -14.28
C SER A 181 -14.85 -6.09 -14.10
N ALA A 182 -15.20 -7.20 -14.74
CA ALA A 182 -14.34 -8.38 -14.77
C ALA A 182 -12.94 -8.00 -15.27
N PRO A 183 -11.85 -8.51 -14.65
CA PRO A 183 -10.51 -8.31 -15.16
C PRO A 183 -10.49 -8.72 -16.63
N ALA A 184 -9.97 -7.88 -17.51
CA ALA A 184 -9.52 -8.35 -18.80
C ALA A 184 -8.62 -9.55 -18.51
N GLU A 185 -8.87 -10.71 -19.14
CA GLU A 185 -8.07 -11.91 -18.96
C GLU A 185 -6.59 -11.57 -19.21
N LEU A 186 -5.92 -11.11 -18.15
CA LEU A 186 -4.47 -11.02 -18.16
C LEU A 186 -3.99 -12.46 -18.08
N SER A 187 -3.53 -12.94 -19.23
CA SER A 187 -2.85 -14.21 -19.41
C SER A 187 -2.12 -14.66 -18.15
N GLU A 188 -2.23 -15.92 -17.84
CA GLU A 188 -1.79 -16.77 -16.71
C GLU A 188 -0.43 -16.48 -16.02
N GLY A 189 0.19 -15.31 -16.19
CA GLY A 189 1.51 -14.97 -15.68
C GLY A 189 1.56 -14.41 -14.25
N PHE A 190 0.44 -14.03 -13.64
CA PHE A 190 0.43 -13.34 -12.35
C PHE A 190 0.03 -14.22 -11.14
N ALA A 191 -0.31 -15.49 -11.37
CA ALA A 191 -0.56 -16.41 -10.27
C ALA A 191 0.75 -16.72 -9.53
N PRO A 192 0.81 -16.58 -8.19
CA PRO A 192 1.98 -17.02 -7.43
C PRO A 192 2.09 -18.53 -7.64
N ARG A 193 3.08 -18.96 -8.40
CA ARG A 193 3.48 -20.37 -8.42
C ARG A 193 3.96 -20.69 -7.02
N ALA A 194 3.13 -21.31 -6.20
CA ALA A 194 3.57 -21.97 -5.00
C ALA A 194 4.68 -22.94 -5.44
N SER A 195 5.91 -22.61 -5.07
CA SER A 195 7.08 -23.47 -5.30
C SER A 195 6.89 -24.76 -4.49
N ARG A 196 6.26 -25.74 -5.11
CA ARG A 196 6.04 -27.09 -4.59
C ARG A 196 7.28 -27.95 -4.85
N ALA A 197 8.47 -27.46 -4.52
CA ALA A 197 9.66 -28.27 -4.70
C ALA A 197 10.88 -27.74 -3.91
N ALA A 198 10.81 -27.70 -2.59
CA ALA A 198 12.05 -27.61 -1.80
C ALA A 198 11.93 -28.22 -0.39
N SER A 199 10.78 -28.81 -0.02
CA SER A 199 10.59 -29.29 1.37
C SER A 199 10.98 -30.77 1.58
N SER A 200 11.32 -31.52 0.54
CA SER A 200 11.60 -32.96 0.71
C SER A 200 13.08 -33.34 0.69
N GLU A 201 13.97 -32.51 0.17
CA GLU A 201 15.40 -32.90 0.06
C GLU A 201 16.31 -32.35 1.18
N VAL A 202 15.90 -31.30 1.89
CA VAL A 202 16.72 -30.70 2.96
C VAL A 202 16.62 -31.52 4.25
N LEU A 203 15.52 -32.21 4.51
CA LEU A 203 15.36 -33.08 5.69
C LEU A 203 16.08 -34.44 5.59
N ALA A 204 16.44 -34.88 4.39
CA ALA A 204 17.15 -36.15 4.19
C ALA A 204 18.67 -36.08 4.37
N ARG A 205 19.27 -34.88 4.47
CA ARG A 205 20.71 -34.70 4.65
C ARG A 205 21.18 -34.42 6.09
N ALA A 206 20.27 -34.24 7.03
CA ALA A 206 20.62 -33.97 8.43
C ALA A 206 20.72 -35.23 9.31
N HIS A 207 20.57 -36.44 8.75
CA HIS A 207 20.65 -37.72 9.47
C HIS A 207 21.61 -38.74 8.81
N ARG A 208 22.73 -38.25 8.24
CA ARG A 208 23.88 -39.11 7.94
C ARG A 208 25.17 -38.52 8.45
#